data_cd0268de9007ce5aa3040cb419bfa92b
#
_entry.id   cd0268de9007ce5aa3040cb419bfa92b
#
_cell.length_a   1.000
_cell.length_b   1.000
_cell.length_c   1.000
_cell.angle_alpha   90.00
_cell.angle_beta   90.00
_cell.angle_gamma   90.00
#
_symmetry.space_group_name_H-M   'P 1'
#
loop_
_entity.id
_entity.type
_entity.pdbx_description
1 polymer ?
#
loop_
_entity_poly.entity_id
_entity_poly.type
_entity_poly.pdbx_seq_one_letter_code
_entity_poly.pdbx_strand_id
1 'polypeptide(L)'
;MKVDKRSTTSNKSIIKKLTHEGVVSDPLLVLINNLTLEDLIAIKLELACRHVNNRLYGLDIWKKSGYIIKEALLKFAISTTQSKKDAARFLGLNYLQFKQQLKQYDIET
;
A
#
# COMPACT_ATOMS: atom_id res chain seq x y z
N MET A 1 -25.02 -5.42 -13.44
CA MET A 1 -24.36 -5.49 -12.75
C MET A 1 -23.86 -4.65 -12.51
N LYS A 2 -24.02 -4.61 -12.12
CA LYS A 2 -23.31 -4.02 -11.85
C LYS A 2 -22.36 -4.37 -11.59
N VAL A 3 -22.28 -4.56 -12.50
CA VAL A 3 -21.00 -5.00 -12.12
C VAL A 3 -20.60 -4.25 -10.91
N ASP A 4 -20.35 -4.95 -9.89
CA ASP A 4 -19.67 -4.36 -8.79
C ASP A 4 -18.43 -3.71 -9.33
N LYS A 5 -18.26 -2.49 -9.06
CA LYS A 5 -17.08 -1.79 -9.53
C LYS A 5 -15.81 -2.43 -9.06
N ARG A 6 -15.88 -3.10 -7.93
CA ARG A 6 -14.71 -3.76 -7.40
C ARG A 6 -14.43 -5.09 -8.08
N SER A 7 -15.38 -5.58 -8.85
CA SER A 7 -15.10 -6.77 -9.64
C SER A 7 -14.15 -6.46 -10.77
N THR A 8 -13.90 -5.20 -11.02
CA THR A 8 -12.86 -4.78 -11.94
C THR A 8 -11.58 -4.49 -11.18
N THR A 9 -11.35 -5.23 -10.14
CA THR A 9 -10.20 -5.05 -9.28
C THR A 9 -8.89 -5.11 -10.00
N SER A 10 -8.82 -5.79 -11.14
CA SER A 10 -7.60 -5.80 -11.90
C SER A 10 -7.15 -4.38 -12.23
N ASN A 11 -8.09 -3.45 -12.35
CA ASN A 11 -7.77 -2.05 -12.59
C ASN A 11 -7.32 -1.34 -11.32
N LYS A 12 -7.54 -1.96 -10.18
CA LYS A 12 -7.13 -1.43 -8.89
C LYS A 12 -5.82 -2.03 -8.42
N SER A 13 -5.29 -3.02 -9.13
CA SER A 13 -4.02 -3.61 -8.77
C SER A 13 -2.93 -2.55 -8.81
N ILE A 14 -2.16 -2.45 -7.75
CA ILE A 14 -1.06 -1.49 -7.66
C ILE A 14 -0.01 -1.80 -8.73
N ILE A 15 0.30 -3.08 -8.94
CA ILE A 15 1.26 -3.46 -9.97
C ILE A 15 0.77 -3.05 -11.35
N LYS A 16 -0.50 -3.32 -11.65
CA LYS A 16 -1.03 -2.96 -12.96
C LYS A 16 -1.05 -1.46 -13.16
N LYS A 17 -1.43 -0.72 -12.13
CA LYS A 17 -1.45 0.72 -12.20
C LYS A 17 -0.07 1.28 -12.51
N LEU A 18 0.92 0.84 -11.75
CA LEU A 18 2.29 1.35 -11.91
C LEU A 18 2.91 0.89 -13.22
N THR A 19 2.58 -0.31 -13.68
CA THR A 19 3.03 -0.79 -14.98
C THR A 19 2.44 0.08 -16.10
N HIS A 20 1.17 0.36 -16.00
CA HIS A 20 0.49 1.20 -17.01
C HIS A 20 1.09 2.61 -17.03
N GLU A 21 1.47 3.12 -15.88
CA GLU A 21 2.08 4.45 -15.78
C GLU A 21 3.55 4.46 -16.16
N GLY A 22 4.12 3.31 -16.49
CA GLY A 22 5.53 3.22 -16.86
C GLY A 22 6.49 3.31 -15.68
N VAL A 23 5.97 3.19 -14.47
CA VAL A 23 6.80 3.30 -13.26
C VAL A 23 7.54 2.01 -12.96
N VAL A 24 6.90 0.87 -13.21
CA VAL A 24 7.54 -0.43 -12.99
C VAL A 24 7.49 -1.25 -14.27
N SER A 25 8.40 -2.20 -14.36
CA SER A 25 8.51 -3.12 -15.50
C SER A 25 8.70 -4.53 -14.95
N ASP A 26 8.50 -5.53 -15.80
CA ASP A 26 8.70 -6.91 -15.38
C ASP A 26 10.11 -7.15 -14.82
N PRO A 27 11.19 -6.68 -15.44
CA PRO A 27 12.51 -6.85 -14.83
C PRO A 27 12.62 -6.24 -13.45
N LEU A 28 12.04 -5.07 -13.25
CA LEU A 28 12.04 -4.42 -11.94
C LEU A 28 11.25 -5.23 -10.92
N LEU A 29 10.10 -5.78 -11.33
CA LEU A 29 9.29 -6.58 -10.42
C LEU A 29 10.02 -7.84 -9.98
N VAL A 30 10.78 -8.46 -10.89
CA VAL A 30 11.58 -9.62 -10.52
C VAL A 30 12.62 -9.26 -9.48
N LEU A 31 13.32 -8.14 -9.67
CA LEU A 31 14.31 -7.68 -8.70
C LEU A 31 13.67 -7.40 -7.34
N ILE A 32 12.55 -6.69 -7.36
CA ILE A 32 11.83 -6.38 -6.11
C ILE A 32 11.42 -7.67 -5.40
N ASN A 33 10.93 -8.65 -6.14
CA ASN A 33 10.47 -9.89 -5.55
C ASN A 33 11.60 -10.68 -4.87
N ASN A 34 12.85 -10.43 -5.25
CA ASN A 34 14.00 -11.08 -4.63
C ASN A 34 14.52 -10.37 -3.40
N LEU A 35 13.95 -9.22 -3.06
CA LEU A 35 14.34 -8.46 -1.89
C LEU A 35 13.38 -8.73 -0.75
N THR A 36 13.87 -8.63 0.47
CA THR A 36 12.99 -8.71 1.63
C THR A 36 12.24 -7.38 1.75
N LEU A 37 11.13 -7.39 2.49
CA LEU A 37 10.40 -6.16 2.75
C LEU A 37 11.28 -5.15 3.48
N GLU A 38 12.08 -5.63 4.43
CA GLU A 38 12.97 -4.76 5.18
C GLU A 38 13.99 -4.07 4.27
N ASP A 39 14.52 -4.82 3.29
CA ASP A 39 15.46 -4.25 2.33
C ASP A 39 14.79 -3.19 1.46
N LEU A 40 13.55 -3.45 1.03
CA LEU A 40 12.81 -2.46 0.23
C LEU A 40 12.59 -1.17 1.01
N ILE A 41 12.20 -1.30 2.27
CA ILE A 41 12.00 -0.13 3.12
C ILE A 41 13.32 0.62 3.30
N ALA A 42 14.41 -0.10 3.56
CA ALA A 42 15.72 0.52 3.76
C ALA A 42 16.17 1.27 2.50
N ILE A 43 16.00 0.66 1.33
CA ILE A 43 16.36 1.30 0.07
C ILE A 43 15.55 2.58 -0.12
N LYS A 44 14.24 2.49 0.14
CA LYS A 44 13.38 3.65 -0.04
C LYS A 44 13.79 4.79 0.87
N LEU A 45 14.13 4.48 2.12
CA LEU A 45 14.58 5.48 3.07
C LEU A 45 15.92 6.07 2.67
N GLU A 46 16.84 5.24 2.20
CA GLU A 46 18.14 5.74 1.77
C GLU A 46 18.00 6.69 0.60
N LEU A 47 17.15 6.35 -0.37
CA LEU A 47 16.93 7.23 -1.51
C LEU A 47 16.29 8.54 -1.07
N ALA A 48 15.36 8.50 -0.13
CA ALA A 48 14.77 9.71 0.42
C ALA A 48 15.80 10.58 1.13
N CYS A 49 16.73 9.94 1.85
CA CYS A 49 17.81 10.67 2.52
C CYS A 49 18.71 11.40 1.54
N ARG A 50 18.97 10.81 0.38
CA ARG A 50 19.80 11.45 -0.63
C ARG A 50 19.20 12.76 -1.11
N HIS A 51 17.87 12.83 -1.18
CA HIS A 51 17.18 14.04 -1.62
C HIS A 51 17.31 15.18 -0.62
N VAL A 52 17.57 14.88 0.66
CA VAL A 52 17.65 15.89 1.71
C VAL A 52 19.03 15.88 2.37
N ASN A 53 20.05 15.55 1.62
CA ASN A 53 21.44 15.55 2.09
C ASN A 53 21.62 14.67 3.33
N ASN A 54 20.98 13.49 3.31
CA ASN A 54 21.02 12.52 4.39
C ASN A 54 20.42 13.04 5.69
N ARG A 55 19.45 13.96 5.59
CA ARG A 55 18.76 14.51 6.75
C ARG A 55 17.30 14.15 6.69
N LEU A 56 16.85 13.35 7.63
CA LEU A 56 15.43 13.03 7.78
C LEU A 56 14.88 13.59 9.08
N TYR A 57 15.44 14.70 9.50
CA TYR A 57 15.00 15.36 10.74
C TYR A 57 13.58 15.87 10.59
N GLY A 58 12.80 15.71 11.62
CA GLY A 58 11.45 16.25 11.65
C GLY A 58 10.42 15.43 10.92
N LEU A 59 10.79 14.29 10.31
CA LEU A 59 9.83 13.43 9.64
C LEU A 59 9.15 12.47 10.59
N ASP A 60 9.60 12.39 11.84
CA ASP A 60 8.98 11.52 12.85
C ASP A 60 8.74 10.10 12.33
N ILE A 61 9.69 9.58 11.57
CA ILE A 61 9.52 8.29 10.90
C ILE A 61 9.21 7.19 11.92
N TRP A 62 9.92 7.20 13.04
CA TRP A 62 9.73 6.16 14.04
C TRP A 62 8.31 6.19 14.61
N LYS A 63 7.81 7.37 14.95
CA LYS A 63 6.47 7.50 15.51
C LYS A 63 5.40 7.16 14.49
N LYS A 64 5.63 7.48 13.22
CA LYS A 64 4.63 7.30 12.19
C LYS A 64 4.76 5.99 11.43
N SER A 65 5.74 5.16 11.79
CA SER A 65 5.96 3.91 11.06
C SER A 65 4.73 3.00 11.06
N GLY A 66 4.09 2.85 12.22
CA GLY A 66 2.88 2.03 12.30
C GLY A 66 1.75 2.59 11.46
N TYR A 67 1.60 3.91 11.45
CA TYR A 67 0.60 4.57 10.63
C TYR A 67 0.83 4.29 9.15
N ILE A 68 2.07 4.47 8.70
CA ILE A 68 2.43 4.29 7.30
C ILE A 68 2.17 2.85 6.86
N ILE A 69 2.58 1.89 7.66
CA ILE A 69 2.40 0.47 7.36
C ILE A 69 0.91 0.12 7.31
N LYS A 70 0.14 0.58 8.29
CA LYS A 70 -1.28 0.28 8.33
C LYS A 70 -2.04 0.92 7.18
N GLU A 71 -1.68 2.13 6.81
CA GLU A 71 -2.30 2.78 5.66
C GLU A 71 -2.03 1.96 4.40
N ALA A 72 -0.79 1.51 4.21
CA ALA A 72 -0.44 0.69 3.06
C ALA A 72 -1.21 -0.62 3.06
N LEU A 73 -1.34 -1.25 4.22
CA LEU A 73 -2.08 -2.51 4.33
C LEU A 73 -3.56 -2.32 3.99
N LEU A 74 -4.16 -1.24 4.48
CA LEU A 74 -5.57 -0.96 4.18
C LEU A 74 -5.78 -0.74 2.68
N LYS A 75 -4.92 0.06 2.07
CA LYS A 75 -5.02 0.32 0.64
C LYS A 75 -4.81 -0.93 -0.18
N PHE A 76 -3.83 -1.75 0.21
CA PHE A 76 -3.58 -3.00 -0.49
C PHE A 76 -4.77 -3.95 -0.36
N ALA A 77 -5.32 -4.09 0.85
CA ALA A 77 -6.45 -4.97 1.06
C ALA A 77 -7.64 -4.57 0.18
N ILE A 78 -7.89 -3.26 0.07
CA ILE A 78 -8.97 -2.75 -0.78
C ILE A 78 -8.68 -3.05 -2.24
N SER A 79 -7.43 -2.88 -2.67
CA SER A 79 -7.09 -3.06 -4.08
C SER A 79 -7.13 -4.53 -4.51
N THR A 80 -6.94 -5.46 -3.57
CA THR A 80 -6.81 -6.87 -3.91
C THR A 80 -8.06 -7.71 -3.61
N THR A 81 -9.09 -7.12 -3.01
CA THR A 81 -10.31 -7.84 -2.66
C THR A 81 -11.51 -7.28 -3.38
N GLN A 82 -12.60 -8.07 -3.40
CA GLN A 82 -13.80 -7.73 -4.14
C GLN A 82 -14.76 -6.85 -3.37
N SER A 83 -14.68 -6.85 -2.04
CA SER A 83 -15.60 -6.08 -1.23
C SER A 83 -14.90 -5.62 0.05
N LYS A 84 -15.52 -4.63 0.72
CA LYS A 84 -14.99 -4.16 1.99
C LYS A 84 -15.00 -5.25 3.05
N LYS A 85 -16.01 -6.12 3.01
CA LYS A 85 -16.06 -7.24 3.96
C LYS A 85 -14.91 -8.20 3.73
N ASP A 86 -14.60 -8.47 2.47
CA ASP A 86 -13.46 -9.33 2.14
C ASP A 86 -12.14 -8.67 2.53
N ALA A 87 -12.02 -7.37 2.34
CA ALA A 87 -10.83 -6.65 2.76
C ALA A 87 -10.63 -6.73 4.26
N ALA A 88 -11.70 -6.56 5.02
CA ALA A 88 -11.63 -6.69 6.48
C ALA A 88 -11.17 -8.07 6.86
N ARG A 89 -11.74 -9.10 6.24
CA ARG A 89 -11.38 -10.48 6.50
C ARG A 89 -9.93 -10.77 6.17
N PHE A 90 -9.48 -10.21 5.04
CA PHE A 90 -8.08 -10.36 4.61
C PHE A 90 -7.12 -9.83 5.68
N LEU A 91 -7.49 -8.74 6.34
CA LEU A 91 -6.65 -8.12 7.36
C LEU A 91 -6.87 -8.68 8.76
N GLY A 92 -7.84 -9.58 8.93
CA GLY A 92 -8.15 -10.11 10.25
C GLY A 92 -8.95 -9.17 11.13
N LEU A 93 -9.68 -8.25 10.52
CA LEU A 93 -10.49 -7.29 11.24
C LEU A 93 -11.98 -7.62 11.07
N ASN A 94 -12.81 -7.28 12.05
CA ASN A 94 -14.24 -7.33 11.80
C ASN A 94 -14.62 -6.10 10.97
N TYR A 95 -15.80 -6.16 10.38
CA TYR A 95 -16.20 -5.13 9.43
C TYR A 95 -16.29 -3.74 10.06
N LEU A 96 -16.78 -3.67 11.30
CA LEU A 96 -16.88 -2.39 11.99
C LEU A 96 -15.50 -1.79 12.25
N GLN A 97 -14.56 -2.61 12.72
CA GLN A 97 -13.20 -2.16 12.93
C GLN A 97 -12.57 -1.67 11.63
N PHE A 98 -12.80 -2.41 10.55
CA PHE A 98 -12.26 -2.05 9.25
C PHE A 98 -12.77 -0.68 8.81
N LYS A 99 -14.08 -0.45 8.93
CA LYS A 99 -14.66 0.84 8.56
C LYS A 99 -14.11 1.97 9.41
N GLN A 100 -13.92 1.72 10.70
CA GLN A 100 -13.32 2.71 11.60
C GLN A 100 -11.89 3.05 11.17
N GLN A 101 -11.12 2.04 10.77
CA GLN A 101 -9.76 2.26 10.31
C GLN A 101 -9.72 3.05 9.02
N LEU A 102 -10.60 2.75 8.07
CA LEU A 102 -10.67 3.52 6.84
C LEU A 102 -10.92 4.99 7.13
N LYS A 103 -11.83 5.27 8.06
CA LYS A 103 -12.14 6.63 8.43
C LYS A 103 -10.95 7.30 9.12
N GLN A 104 -10.29 6.58 10.02
CA GLN A 104 -9.16 7.12 10.75
C GLN A 104 -8.01 7.49 9.82
N TYR A 105 -7.79 6.71 8.77
CA TYR A 105 -6.71 6.95 7.80
C TYR A 105 -7.18 7.73 6.59
N ASP A 106 -8.45 8.18 6.61
CA ASP A 106 -9.01 9.00 5.53
C ASP A 106 -8.88 8.32 4.17
N ILE A 107 -9.22 7.05 4.13
CA ILE A 107 -9.15 6.26 2.90
C ILE A 107 -10.55 6.15 2.31
N GLU A 108 -10.68 6.58 1.07
CA GLU A 108 -11.94 6.46 0.34
C GLU A 108 -11.99 5.13 -0.41
N THR A 109 -13.18 4.57 -0.47
CA THR A 109 -13.39 3.31 -1.19
C THR A 109 -14.59 3.38 -2.10
#